data_3d775a3db61be2794543bfe83c4c33e8
#
_entry.id   3d775a3db61be2794543bfe83c4c33e8
#
_cell.length_a   1.000
_cell.length_b   1.000
_cell.length_c   1.000
_cell.angle_alpha   90.00
_cell.angle_beta   90.00
_cell.angle_gamma   90.00
#
_symmetry.space_group_name_H-M   'P 1'
#
loop_
_entity.id
_entity.type
_entity.pdbx_description
1 polymer ?
#
loop_
_entity_poly.entity_id
_entity_poly.type
_entity_poly.pdbx_seq_one_letter_code
_entity_poly.pdbx_strand_id
1 'polypeptide(L)'
;MFLAWNEMHRNKLKFGLIIGVLIMISYLLFLLSGLANGLMNMNREGIDIWKANAIVLNKDANQTIAQSSIDTDKVDGKFENSEGLKQTAVITSNGDRKENATVFGIDSKGFLMPKLEKGKLFKKDNEVVADHTLKTKGFKIGDELTLSNSDEKLEIVGFSESAKFNASPVLFTNNDTIEKLNPMLKGDNINALVVKDKNWKDVKLNNDLEVNEIESFITKLPGYKEQNLTLTFMIVFLFAISAMVIGIFLYIITLQKKNLFGVLKAQGITNGFLARSVMSQTIIIALIGTIIGFGLTVLTGTFLPEIVPIKFDYLTMLLYAIVLIIVAILGSLFSVLSIRKVEPLKVIG
;
A
#
# COMPACT_ATOMS: atom_id res chain seq x y z
N MET A 1 -11.99 -29.25 21.43
CA MET A 1 -10.66 -28.63 21.63
C MET A 1 -9.65 -29.54 22.33
N PHE A 2 -9.97 -30.19 23.46
CA PHE A 2 -9.03 -31.07 24.21
C PHE A 2 -8.41 -32.19 23.36
N LEU A 3 -9.22 -32.90 22.57
CA LEU A 3 -8.75 -33.99 21.68
C LEU A 3 -7.79 -33.42 20.61
N ALA A 4 -8.12 -32.29 20.01
CA ALA A 4 -7.30 -31.64 19.00
C ALA A 4 -5.92 -31.25 19.54
N TRP A 5 -5.87 -30.70 20.74
CA TRP A 5 -4.61 -30.26 21.38
C TRP A 5 -3.72 -31.48 21.74
N ASN A 6 -4.28 -32.53 22.40
CA ASN A 6 -3.52 -33.72 22.73
C ASN A 6 -2.95 -34.41 21.50
N GLU A 7 -3.70 -34.42 20.42
CA GLU A 7 -3.31 -35.05 19.17
C GLU A 7 -2.16 -34.28 18.49
N MET A 8 -2.20 -32.94 18.51
CA MET A 8 -1.12 -32.11 18.05
C MET A 8 0.14 -32.35 18.89
N HIS A 9 0.01 -32.48 20.20
CA HIS A 9 1.12 -32.74 21.09
C HIS A 9 1.78 -34.12 20.90
N ARG A 10 1.01 -35.13 20.49
CA ARG A 10 1.52 -36.46 20.17
C ARG A 10 2.25 -36.53 18.83
N ASN A 11 1.87 -35.69 17.86
CA ASN A 11 2.42 -35.67 16.51
C ASN A 11 3.15 -34.38 16.20
N LYS A 12 4.01 -33.90 17.13
CA LYS A 12 4.66 -32.60 17.09
C LYS A 12 5.35 -32.28 15.77
N LEU A 13 6.06 -33.23 15.17
CA LEU A 13 6.77 -33.05 13.90
C LEU A 13 5.81 -32.75 12.74
N LYS A 14 4.72 -33.52 12.61
CA LYS A 14 3.76 -33.35 11.51
C LYS A 14 3.05 -32.00 11.59
N PHE A 15 2.53 -31.68 12.78
CA PHE A 15 1.86 -30.41 13.00
C PHE A 15 2.82 -29.22 12.99
N GLY A 16 4.05 -29.41 13.48
CA GLY A 16 5.11 -28.41 13.41
C GLY A 16 5.47 -28.02 11.99
N LEU A 17 5.55 -28.99 11.07
CA LEU A 17 5.78 -28.73 9.63
C LEU A 17 4.63 -27.92 9.03
N ILE A 18 3.37 -28.26 9.35
CA ILE A 18 2.22 -27.50 8.83
C ILE A 18 2.21 -26.07 9.37
N ILE A 19 2.45 -25.91 10.67
CA ILE A 19 2.57 -24.59 11.30
C ILE A 19 3.71 -23.82 10.66
N GLY A 20 4.87 -24.45 10.42
CA GLY A 20 6.01 -23.80 9.73
C GLY A 20 5.65 -23.31 8.33
N VAL A 21 4.95 -24.10 7.54
CA VAL A 21 4.48 -23.70 6.21
C VAL A 21 3.48 -22.53 6.32
N LEU A 22 2.56 -22.58 7.29
CA LEU A 22 1.62 -21.49 7.51
C LEU A 22 2.28 -20.20 7.99
N ILE A 23 3.30 -20.30 8.85
CA ILE A 23 4.13 -19.15 9.24
C ILE A 23 4.74 -18.50 7.98
N MET A 24 5.33 -19.32 7.11
CA MET A 24 5.95 -18.80 5.87
C MET A 24 4.93 -18.15 4.95
N ILE A 25 3.78 -18.77 4.74
CA ILE A 25 2.72 -18.21 3.88
C ILE A 25 2.16 -16.91 4.47
N SER A 26 1.84 -16.90 5.77
CA SER A 26 1.31 -15.70 6.42
C SER A 26 2.35 -14.57 6.48
N TYR A 27 3.61 -14.90 6.73
CA TYR A 27 4.72 -13.94 6.68
C TYR A 27 4.85 -13.30 5.29
N LEU A 28 4.89 -14.13 4.23
CA LEU A 28 4.95 -13.62 2.84
C LEU A 28 3.74 -12.78 2.48
N LEU A 29 2.55 -13.18 2.89
CA LEU A 29 1.32 -12.46 2.64
C LEU A 29 1.33 -11.07 3.30
N PHE A 30 1.72 -10.98 4.57
CA PHE A 30 1.79 -9.70 5.27
C PHE A 30 2.92 -8.83 4.75
N LEU A 31 4.08 -9.40 4.43
CA LEU A 31 5.20 -8.67 3.84
C LEU A 31 4.82 -8.10 2.47
N LEU A 32 4.20 -8.91 1.62
CA LEU A 32 3.72 -8.47 0.30
C LEU A 32 2.63 -7.41 0.43
N SER A 33 1.73 -7.54 1.41
CA SER A 33 0.72 -6.51 1.72
C SER A 33 1.36 -5.19 2.11
N GLY A 34 2.37 -5.22 2.99
CA GLY A 34 3.12 -4.02 3.38
C GLY A 34 3.87 -3.38 2.22
N LEU A 35 4.49 -4.21 1.36
CA LEU A 35 5.17 -3.74 0.14
C LEU A 35 4.19 -3.14 -0.87
N ALA A 36 3.04 -3.81 -1.10
CA ALA A 36 1.99 -3.32 -1.98
C ALA A 36 1.49 -1.95 -1.52
N ASN A 37 1.16 -1.84 -0.23
CA ASN A 37 0.71 -0.59 0.35
C ASN A 37 1.78 0.51 0.27
N GLY A 38 3.05 0.19 0.54
CA GLY A 38 4.16 1.14 0.41
C GLY A 38 4.36 1.65 -1.02
N LEU A 39 4.36 0.74 -2.01
CA LEU A 39 4.49 1.11 -3.43
C LEU A 39 3.31 1.98 -3.91
N MET A 40 2.07 1.66 -3.50
CA MET A 40 0.91 2.47 -3.83
C MET A 40 0.99 3.86 -3.19
N ASN A 41 1.43 3.94 -1.93
CA ASN A 41 1.61 5.21 -1.24
C ASN A 41 2.66 6.11 -1.91
N MET A 42 3.77 5.56 -2.41
CA MET A 42 4.80 6.35 -3.12
C MET A 42 4.24 7.14 -4.31
N ASN A 43 3.16 6.70 -4.92
CA ASN A 43 2.55 7.40 -6.05
C ASN A 43 1.63 8.54 -5.59
N ARG A 44 1.06 8.46 -4.41
CA ARG A 44 -0.05 9.32 -3.97
C ARG A 44 0.26 10.19 -2.75
N GLU A 45 1.33 9.95 -1.99
CA GLU A 45 1.64 10.69 -0.75
C GLU A 45 1.61 12.21 -0.95
N GLY A 46 2.21 12.70 -2.04
CA GLY A 46 2.22 14.12 -2.38
C GLY A 46 0.84 14.72 -2.64
N ILE A 47 -0.16 13.88 -2.96
CA ILE A 47 -1.55 14.29 -3.15
C ILE A 47 -2.32 14.18 -1.83
N ASP A 48 -2.12 13.09 -1.09
CA ASP A 48 -2.84 12.81 0.15
C ASP A 48 -2.63 13.89 1.23
N ILE A 49 -1.45 14.53 1.24
CA ILE A 49 -1.14 15.63 2.17
C ILE A 49 -2.04 16.85 1.97
N TRP A 50 -2.56 17.08 0.77
CA TRP A 50 -3.45 18.21 0.49
C TRP A 50 -4.77 18.10 1.23
N LYS A 51 -5.22 16.85 1.53
CA LYS A 51 -6.55 16.56 2.11
C LYS A 51 -7.65 17.26 1.31
N ALA A 52 -7.48 17.31 0.02
CA ALA A 52 -8.38 17.94 -0.92
C ALA A 52 -9.52 17.00 -1.32
N ASN A 53 -10.61 17.58 -1.82
CA ASN A 53 -11.79 16.85 -2.27
C ASN A 53 -11.74 16.60 -3.79
N ALA A 54 -11.19 17.57 -4.53
CA ALA A 54 -11.14 17.51 -5.98
C ALA A 54 -9.89 18.22 -6.56
N ILE A 55 -9.64 17.96 -7.82
CA ILE A 55 -8.63 18.63 -8.64
C ILE A 55 -9.25 19.03 -9.96
N VAL A 56 -8.98 20.25 -10.40
CA VAL A 56 -9.37 20.77 -11.73
C VAL A 56 -8.17 20.69 -12.64
N LEU A 57 -8.39 20.13 -13.82
CA LEU A 57 -7.41 20.00 -14.89
C LEU A 57 -8.02 20.45 -16.23
N ASN A 58 -7.17 20.75 -17.19
CA ASN A 58 -7.59 20.87 -18.59
C ASN A 58 -8.00 19.47 -19.11
N LYS A 59 -9.11 19.36 -19.85
CA LYS A 59 -9.60 18.08 -20.39
C LYS A 59 -8.61 17.39 -21.33
N ASP A 60 -7.88 18.18 -22.10
CA ASP A 60 -6.93 17.65 -23.08
C ASP A 60 -5.64 17.12 -22.40
N ALA A 61 -5.46 17.38 -21.12
CA ALA A 61 -4.29 16.89 -20.35
C ALA A 61 -4.33 15.41 -20.02
N ASN A 62 -5.40 14.70 -20.37
CA ASN A 62 -5.57 13.27 -20.07
C ASN A 62 -5.21 12.94 -18.61
N GLN A 63 -5.66 13.80 -17.69
CA GLN A 63 -5.44 13.71 -16.24
C GLN A 63 -3.96 13.70 -15.79
N THR A 64 -3.08 14.22 -16.63
CA THR A 64 -1.67 14.39 -16.28
C THR A 64 -1.43 15.85 -15.88
N ILE A 65 -1.10 16.11 -14.59
CA ILE A 65 -0.89 17.47 -14.08
C ILE A 65 0.13 18.23 -14.94
N ALA A 66 1.27 17.61 -15.26
CA ALA A 66 2.34 18.26 -16.03
C ALA A 66 1.93 18.68 -17.47
N GLN A 67 0.88 18.08 -18.03
CA GLN A 67 0.38 18.39 -19.38
C GLN A 67 -0.83 19.35 -19.32
N SER A 68 -1.37 19.61 -18.15
CA SER A 68 -2.47 20.53 -17.96
C SER A 68 -1.96 21.97 -17.90
N SER A 69 -2.70 22.87 -18.53
CA SER A 69 -2.50 24.31 -18.45
C SER A 69 -3.84 24.98 -18.29
N ILE A 70 -4.01 25.72 -17.22
CA ILE A 70 -5.23 26.42 -16.85
C ILE A 70 -4.85 27.88 -16.61
N ASP A 71 -5.53 28.78 -17.31
CA ASP A 71 -5.50 30.21 -17.01
C ASP A 71 -6.28 30.44 -15.71
N THR A 72 -5.65 31.08 -14.72
CA THR A 72 -6.26 31.33 -13.40
C THR A 72 -7.55 32.13 -13.49
N ASP A 73 -7.70 33.03 -14.46
CA ASP A 73 -8.93 33.81 -14.67
C ASP A 73 -10.17 32.91 -14.91
N LYS A 74 -9.98 31.71 -15.44
CA LYS A 74 -11.07 30.76 -15.69
C LYS A 74 -11.61 30.10 -14.44
N VAL A 75 -10.83 30.08 -13.37
CA VAL A 75 -11.11 29.36 -12.13
C VAL A 75 -11.15 30.26 -10.89
N ASP A 76 -10.73 31.50 -11.03
CA ASP A 76 -10.72 32.48 -9.92
C ASP A 76 -12.13 32.70 -9.37
N GLY A 77 -12.24 32.69 -8.04
CA GLY A 77 -13.48 32.89 -7.31
C GLY A 77 -14.55 31.79 -7.51
N LYS A 78 -14.22 30.70 -8.23
CA LYS A 78 -15.18 29.58 -8.45
C LYS A 78 -15.33 28.69 -7.23
N PHE A 79 -14.30 28.57 -6.41
CA PHE A 79 -14.28 27.74 -5.21
C PHE A 79 -13.89 28.59 -4.00
N GLU A 80 -14.49 28.30 -2.85
CA GLU A 80 -14.21 29.03 -1.61
C GLU A 80 -12.83 28.69 -1.04
N ASN A 81 -12.37 27.43 -1.23
CA ASN A 81 -11.10 26.95 -0.71
C ASN A 81 -10.38 26.16 -1.78
N SER A 82 -9.51 26.82 -2.53
CA SER A 82 -8.73 26.20 -3.59
C SER A 82 -7.36 26.87 -3.71
N GLU A 83 -6.38 26.12 -4.21
CA GLU A 83 -5.01 26.61 -4.46
C GLU A 83 -4.49 26.13 -5.81
N GLY A 84 -3.82 27.03 -6.52
CA GLY A 84 -3.12 26.74 -7.76
C GLY A 84 -1.86 25.93 -7.52
N LEU A 85 -1.60 24.96 -8.37
CA LEU A 85 -0.41 24.11 -8.37
C LEU A 85 0.31 24.25 -9.69
N LYS A 86 1.59 24.61 -9.67
CA LYS A 86 2.51 24.49 -10.79
C LYS A 86 3.40 23.26 -10.58
N GLN A 87 3.64 22.49 -11.64
CA GLN A 87 4.44 21.26 -11.57
C GLN A 87 5.44 21.18 -12.71
N THR A 88 6.67 20.78 -12.40
CA THR A 88 7.66 20.38 -13.38
C THR A 88 8.48 19.18 -12.87
N ALA A 89 9.03 18.38 -13.77
CA ALA A 89 9.93 17.30 -13.42
C ALA A 89 11.37 17.74 -13.66
N VAL A 90 12.27 17.34 -12.75
CA VAL A 90 13.70 17.67 -12.83
C VAL A 90 14.54 16.47 -12.44
N ILE A 91 15.78 16.42 -12.91
CA ILE A 91 16.81 15.57 -12.33
C ILE A 91 17.73 16.47 -11.52
N THR A 92 17.79 16.22 -10.22
CA THR A 92 18.63 16.98 -9.30
C THR A 92 19.92 16.23 -9.02
N SER A 93 21.02 16.96 -8.82
CA SER A 93 22.27 16.40 -8.38
C SER A 93 23.00 17.29 -7.37
N ASN A 94 23.71 16.62 -6.46
CA ASN A 94 24.66 17.23 -5.54
C ASN A 94 25.89 16.32 -5.45
N GLY A 95 26.98 16.71 -6.13
CA GLY A 95 28.13 15.83 -6.36
C GLY A 95 27.75 14.60 -7.16
N ASP A 96 28.09 13.41 -6.67
CA ASP A 96 27.80 12.13 -7.34
C ASP A 96 26.36 11.64 -7.16
N ARG A 97 25.56 12.31 -6.32
CA ARG A 97 24.18 11.91 -6.05
C ARG A 97 23.27 12.52 -7.10
N LYS A 98 22.51 11.67 -7.79
CA LYS A 98 21.49 12.08 -8.78
C LYS A 98 20.16 11.48 -8.42
N GLU A 99 19.10 12.31 -8.45
CA GLU A 99 17.73 11.90 -8.15
C GLU A 99 16.73 12.55 -9.09
N ASN A 100 15.78 11.74 -9.56
CA ASN A 100 14.60 12.29 -10.21
C ASN A 100 13.71 12.93 -9.15
N ALA A 101 13.24 14.13 -9.37
CA ALA A 101 12.36 14.83 -8.45
C ALA A 101 11.24 15.54 -9.22
N THR A 102 10.11 15.68 -8.55
CA THR A 102 9.01 16.56 -9.00
C THR A 102 9.08 17.87 -8.23
N VAL A 103 9.04 18.98 -8.92
CA VAL A 103 8.97 20.32 -8.30
C VAL A 103 7.53 20.77 -8.28
N PHE A 104 7.05 21.17 -7.11
CA PHE A 104 5.76 21.82 -6.92
C PHE A 104 5.96 23.29 -6.57
N GLY A 105 5.42 24.18 -7.41
CA GLY A 105 5.31 25.61 -7.16
C GLY A 105 3.98 25.88 -6.45
N ILE A 106 4.06 26.33 -5.19
CA ILE A 106 2.93 26.53 -4.31
C ILE A 106 3.11 27.74 -3.39
N ASP A 107 2.03 28.18 -2.73
CA ASP A 107 2.16 29.13 -1.64
C ASP A 107 2.67 28.43 -0.37
N SER A 108 3.72 28.96 0.25
CA SER A 108 4.29 28.41 1.49
C SER A 108 3.34 28.47 2.70
N LYS A 109 2.29 29.28 2.63
CA LYS A 109 1.25 29.42 3.65
C LYS A 109 -0.03 28.66 3.33
N GLY A 110 -0.11 28.12 2.13
CA GLY A 110 -1.26 27.40 1.63
C GLY A 110 -1.41 26.00 2.19
N PHE A 111 -2.55 25.37 1.90
CA PHE A 111 -2.82 24.01 2.38
C PHE A 111 -2.10 22.92 1.55
N LEU A 112 -1.52 23.28 0.41
CA LEU A 112 -0.70 22.38 -0.40
C LEU A 112 0.67 22.12 0.22
N MET A 113 1.11 22.98 1.14
CA MET A 113 2.40 22.85 1.81
C MET A 113 2.35 21.71 2.83
N PRO A 114 3.23 20.69 2.72
CA PRO A 114 3.30 19.60 3.70
C PRO A 114 3.84 20.11 5.03
N LYS A 115 3.65 19.33 6.08
CA LYS A 115 4.27 19.61 7.36
C LYS A 115 5.79 19.56 7.24
N LEU A 116 6.43 20.58 7.85
CA LEU A 116 7.87 20.64 7.95
C LEU A 116 8.37 19.68 9.02
N GLU A 117 9.31 18.80 8.67
CA GLU A 117 9.99 17.92 9.61
C GLU A 117 11.21 18.62 10.24
N LYS A 118 11.98 19.32 9.40
CA LYS A 118 13.22 19.99 9.84
C LYS A 118 13.52 21.19 8.96
N GLY A 119 14.17 22.21 9.54
CA GLY A 119 14.59 23.42 8.80
C GLY A 119 13.55 24.51 8.83
N LYS A 120 13.39 25.24 7.75
CA LYS A 120 12.48 26.39 7.57
C LYS A 120 11.71 26.26 6.24
N LEU A 121 10.59 26.96 6.12
CA LEU A 121 9.87 27.13 4.87
C LEU A 121 10.68 28.03 3.91
N PHE A 122 10.53 27.79 2.61
CA PHE A 122 11.09 28.67 1.59
C PHE A 122 10.45 30.07 1.66
N LYS A 123 11.25 31.10 1.47
CA LYS A 123 10.83 32.50 1.45
C LYS A 123 11.38 33.27 0.27
N LYS A 124 12.50 32.82 -0.27
CA LYS A 124 13.21 33.44 -1.38
C LYS A 124 13.13 32.49 -2.59
N ASP A 125 13.40 33.09 -3.75
CA ASP A 125 13.58 32.30 -4.96
C ASP A 125 14.73 31.30 -4.79
N ASN A 126 14.59 30.20 -5.49
CA ASN A 126 15.53 29.08 -5.49
C ASN A 126 15.72 28.38 -4.13
N GLU A 127 14.94 28.72 -3.09
CA GLU A 127 14.84 27.93 -1.86
C GLU A 127 13.81 26.81 -2.04
N VAL A 128 14.14 25.60 -1.56
CA VAL A 128 13.23 24.45 -1.61
C VAL A 128 13.10 23.75 -0.26
N VAL A 129 11.90 23.28 0.04
CA VAL A 129 11.66 22.25 1.05
C VAL A 129 11.60 20.92 0.33
N ALA A 130 12.52 20.02 0.67
CA ALA A 130 12.65 18.73 0.02
C ALA A 130 11.88 17.63 0.78
N ASP A 131 11.39 16.64 0.06
CA ASP A 131 10.82 15.44 0.65
C ASP A 131 11.83 14.73 1.57
N HIS A 132 11.34 14.17 2.68
CA HIS A 132 12.13 13.42 3.69
C HIS A 132 13.07 12.39 3.07
N THR A 133 12.68 11.72 1.99
CA THR A 133 13.50 10.67 1.37
C THR A 133 14.81 11.17 0.78
N LEU A 134 14.91 12.46 0.41
CA LEU A 134 16.18 13.03 0.02
C LEU A 134 17.16 13.12 1.20
N LYS A 135 16.65 13.38 2.41
CA LYS A 135 17.47 13.34 3.63
C LYS A 135 18.04 11.95 3.89
N THR A 136 17.25 10.88 3.71
CA THR A 136 17.72 9.49 3.89
C THR A 136 18.74 9.09 2.82
N LYS A 137 18.70 9.72 1.64
CA LYS A 137 19.70 9.58 0.58
C LYS A 137 20.95 10.46 0.79
N GLY A 138 21.04 11.14 1.93
CA GLY A 138 22.21 11.88 2.39
C GLY A 138 22.29 13.33 1.93
N PHE A 139 21.19 13.91 1.39
CA PHE A 139 21.08 15.35 1.18
C PHE A 139 20.89 16.08 2.50
N LYS A 140 21.36 17.32 2.61
CA LYS A 140 21.36 18.13 3.84
C LYS A 140 20.78 19.52 3.60
N ILE A 141 20.30 20.13 4.66
CA ILE A 141 19.96 21.56 4.64
C ILE A 141 21.21 22.38 4.33
N GLY A 142 21.09 23.33 3.39
CA GLY A 142 22.20 24.12 2.84
C GLY A 142 22.86 23.51 1.60
N ASP A 143 22.47 22.28 1.19
CA ASP A 143 22.97 21.71 -0.06
C ASP A 143 22.38 22.47 -1.25
N GLU A 144 23.25 22.83 -2.21
CA GLU A 144 22.85 23.34 -3.52
C GLU A 144 22.58 22.15 -4.46
N LEU A 145 21.40 22.11 -5.03
CA LEU A 145 21.00 21.15 -6.06
C LEU A 145 21.24 21.76 -7.43
N THR A 146 22.03 21.11 -8.26
CA THR A 146 22.15 21.40 -9.68
C THR A 146 21.10 20.62 -10.46
N LEU A 147 20.56 21.20 -11.52
CA LEU A 147 19.50 20.62 -12.32
C LEU A 147 20.01 20.25 -13.71
N SER A 148 19.54 19.12 -14.27
CA SER A 148 20.04 18.63 -15.57
C SER A 148 19.65 19.49 -16.77
N ASN A 149 18.55 20.24 -16.67
CA ASN A 149 17.95 21.01 -17.78
C ASN A 149 17.83 22.50 -17.47
N SER A 150 18.54 23.01 -16.46
CA SER A 150 18.52 24.43 -16.09
C SER A 150 19.84 24.83 -15.44
N ASP A 151 20.28 26.05 -15.69
CA ASP A 151 21.44 26.66 -15.01
C ASP A 151 21.09 27.14 -13.60
N GLU A 152 19.80 27.10 -13.24
CA GLU A 152 19.33 27.46 -11.91
C GLU A 152 19.78 26.41 -10.88
N LYS A 153 20.15 26.88 -9.69
CA LYS A 153 20.46 26.03 -8.55
C LYS A 153 19.40 26.20 -7.49
N LEU A 154 19.04 25.13 -6.83
CA LEU A 154 18.06 25.13 -5.74
C LEU A 154 18.77 24.86 -4.41
N GLU A 155 18.51 25.66 -3.38
CA GLU A 155 19.04 25.46 -2.03
C GLU A 155 18.00 24.71 -1.17
N ILE A 156 18.39 23.60 -0.55
CA ILE A 156 17.55 22.90 0.42
C ILE A 156 17.53 23.70 1.73
N VAL A 157 16.38 24.29 2.06
CA VAL A 157 16.21 25.05 3.31
C VAL A 157 15.47 24.28 4.39
N GLY A 158 14.82 23.17 4.03
CA GLY A 158 14.10 22.31 4.96
C GLY A 158 13.75 20.96 4.35
N PHE A 159 13.26 20.06 5.20
CA PHE A 159 12.70 18.77 4.82
C PHE A 159 11.26 18.69 5.30
N SER A 160 10.38 18.18 4.44
CA SER A 160 9.00 17.86 4.77
C SER A 160 8.87 16.42 5.27
N GLU A 161 7.72 16.10 5.89
CA GLU A 161 7.26 14.72 6.00
C GLU A 161 7.20 14.09 4.59
N SER A 162 7.10 12.74 4.51
CA SER A 162 7.07 12.03 3.22
C SER A 162 6.01 12.59 2.28
N ALA A 163 6.42 12.97 1.09
CA ALA A 163 5.62 13.63 0.08
C ALA A 163 6.07 13.23 -1.34
N LYS A 164 5.94 11.95 -1.67
CA LYS A 164 6.26 11.45 -3.01
C LYS A 164 5.07 11.60 -3.96
N PHE A 165 5.38 11.90 -5.20
CA PHE A 165 4.44 11.94 -6.30
C PHE A 165 4.98 11.12 -7.47
N ASN A 166 4.20 10.17 -7.98
CA ASN A 166 4.65 9.21 -9.01
C ASN A 166 6.01 8.58 -8.66
N ALA A 167 6.14 8.09 -7.42
CA ALA A 167 7.35 7.49 -6.85
C ALA A 167 8.58 8.40 -6.77
N SER A 168 8.49 9.65 -7.18
CA SER A 168 9.57 10.65 -7.11
C SER A 168 9.41 11.54 -5.87
N PRO A 169 10.51 11.91 -5.18
CA PRO A 169 10.46 12.90 -4.11
C PRO A 169 10.00 14.26 -4.65
N VAL A 170 9.25 14.99 -3.85
CA VAL A 170 8.78 16.34 -4.20
C VAL A 170 9.71 17.39 -3.61
N LEU A 171 10.01 18.40 -4.40
CA LEU A 171 10.64 19.65 -4.00
C LEU A 171 9.57 20.75 -4.02
N PHE A 172 9.28 21.34 -2.88
CA PHE A 172 8.32 22.43 -2.75
C PHE A 172 9.04 23.77 -2.82
N THR A 173 8.55 24.66 -3.66
CA THR A 173 9.14 26.00 -3.86
C THR A 173 8.06 27.03 -4.18
N ASN A 174 8.43 28.31 -4.31
CA ASN A 174 7.51 29.36 -4.74
C ASN A 174 7.28 29.33 -6.25
N ASN A 175 6.24 30.03 -6.70
CA ASN A 175 5.88 30.10 -8.12
C ASN A 175 6.97 30.77 -8.96
N ASP A 176 7.67 31.79 -8.44
CA ASP A 176 8.73 32.51 -9.18
C ASP A 176 9.90 31.59 -9.51
N THR A 177 10.24 30.65 -8.60
CA THR A 177 11.28 29.65 -8.84
C THR A 177 10.86 28.66 -9.92
N ILE A 178 9.65 28.09 -9.84
CA ILE A 178 9.23 27.09 -10.83
C ILE A 178 9.07 27.71 -12.23
N GLU A 179 8.72 28.98 -12.35
CA GLU A 179 8.65 29.71 -13.61
C GLU A 179 10.04 29.92 -14.27
N LYS A 180 11.09 30.02 -13.45
CA LYS A 180 12.48 30.04 -13.95
C LYS A 180 12.89 28.66 -14.46
N LEU A 181 12.45 27.57 -13.78
CA LEU A 181 12.72 26.20 -14.17
C LEU A 181 11.96 25.78 -15.44
N ASN A 182 10.75 26.27 -15.60
CA ASN A 182 9.89 25.98 -16.74
C ASN A 182 9.19 27.26 -17.24
N PRO A 183 9.76 27.93 -18.25
CA PRO A 183 9.21 29.19 -18.80
C PRO A 183 7.79 29.03 -19.37
N MET A 184 7.31 27.84 -19.66
CA MET A 184 5.92 27.62 -20.11
C MET A 184 4.89 27.83 -18.98
N LEU A 185 5.35 27.89 -17.74
CA LEU A 185 4.50 28.12 -16.55
C LEU A 185 4.53 29.60 -16.10
N LYS A 186 5.09 30.50 -16.92
CA LYS A 186 5.12 31.92 -16.60
C LYS A 186 3.73 32.56 -16.59
N GLY A 187 3.55 33.48 -15.64
CA GLY A 187 2.33 34.26 -15.50
C GLY A 187 1.20 33.53 -14.82
N ASP A 188 -0.02 33.82 -15.23
CA ASP A 188 -1.25 33.34 -14.56
C ASP A 188 -1.66 31.91 -14.93
N ASN A 189 -0.74 31.11 -15.50
CA ASN A 189 -0.99 29.72 -15.82
C ASN A 189 -0.61 28.79 -14.67
N ILE A 190 -1.51 27.87 -14.34
CA ILE A 190 -1.29 26.79 -13.38
C ILE A 190 -1.50 25.43 -14.06
N ASN A 191 -0.87 24.39 -13.55
CA ASN A 191 -1.11 23.03 -14.06
C ASN A 191 -2.41 22.44 -13.49
N ALA A 192 -2.74 22.75 -12.25
CA ALA A 192 -3.94 22.26 -11.61
C ALA A 192 -4.47 23.26 -10.60
N LEU A 193 -5.78 23.27 -10.37
CA LEU A 193 -6.38 23.88 -9.20
C LEU A 193 -6.80 22.77 -8.24
N VAL A 194 -6.21 22.75 -7.06
CA VAL A 194 -6.55 21.78 -6.01
C VAL A 194 -7.66 22.38 -5.16
N VAL A 195 -8.75 21.61 -4.96
CA VAL A 195 -9.99 22.07 -4.35
C VAL A 195 -10.27 21.34 -3.05
N LYS A 196 -10.39 22.07 -1.96
CA LYS A 196 -10.71 21.57 -0.64
C LYS A 196 -12.17 21.85 -0.23
N ASP A 197 -12.96 22.33 -1.15
CA ASP A 197 -14.37 22.64 -0.96
C ASP A 197 -15.23 21.36 -1.01
N LYS A 198 -16.19 21.21 -0.09
CA LYS A 198 -17.08 20.04 -0.06
C LYS A 198 -18.13 20.07 -1.18
N ASN A 199 -18.52 21.28 -1.61
CA ASN A 199 -19.57 21.50 -2.60
C ASN A 199 -19.01 21.59 -4.04
N TRP A 200 -17.83 21.10 -4.29
CA TRP A 200 -17.13 21.19 -5.56
C TRP A 200 -17.92 20.63 -6.76
N LYS A 201 -18.87 19.70 -6.52
CA LYS A 201 -19.69 19.08 -7.59
C LYS A 201 -20.69 20.04 -8.19
N ASP A 202 -21.09 21.07 -7.46
CA ASP A 202 -22.13 22.02 -7.87
C ASP A 202 -21.56 23.18 -8.71
N VAL A 203 -20.25 23.27 -8.79
CA VAL A 203 -19.55 24.36 -9.51
C VAL A 203 -19.48 24.04 -10.99
N LYS A 204 -20.02 24.94 -11.80
CA LYS A 204 -19.92 24.87 -13.26
C LYS A 204 -18.64 25.56 -13.75
N LEU A 205 -17.81 24.79 -14.41
CA LEU A 205 -16.60 25.29 -15.07
C LEU A 205 -16.80 25.40 -16.59
N ASN A 206 -15.86 26.04 -17.24
CA ASN A 206 -15.78 26.10 -18.70
C ASN A 206 -15.63 24.70 -19.30
N ASN A 207 -16.06 24.53 -20.55
CA ASN A 207 -16.09 23.23 -21.23
C ASN A 207 -14.71 22.61 -21.48
N ASP A 208 -13.65 23.40 -21.43
CA ASP A 208 -12.25 22.99 -21.58
C ASP A 208 -11.61 22.48 -20.26
N LEU A 209 -12.34 22.62 -19.16
CA LEU A 209 -11.89 22.17 -17.84
C LEU A 209 -12.71 20.98 -17.36
N GLU A 210 -12.08 20.11 -16.57
CA GLU A 210 -12.75 19.03 -15.86
C GLU A 210 -12.39 19.06 -14.37
N VAL A 211 -13.41 18.73 -13.55
CA VAL A 211 -13.22 18.54 -12.10
C VAL A 211 -13.21 17.05 -11.85
N ASN A 212 -12.17 16.56 -11.24
CA ASN A 212 -12.03 15.16 -10.84
C ASN A 212 -12.03 15.06 -9.31
N GLU A 213 -12.81 14.11 -8.76
CA GLU A 213 -12.66 13.72 -7.38
C GLU A 213 -11.24 13.23 -7.14
N ILE A 214 -10.62 13.61 -6.00
CA ILE A 214 -9.18 13.35 -5.77
C ILE A 214 -8.84 11.85 -5.84
N GLU A 215 -9.70 11.00 -5.29
CA GLU A 215 -9.51 9.54 -5.31
C GLU A 215 -9.64 8.96 -6.73
N SER A 216 -10.58 9.48 -7.51
CA SER A 216 -10.71 9.12 -8.93
C SER A 216 -9.49 9.55 -9.73
N PHE A 217 -8.95 10.73 -9.47
CA PHE A 217 -7.72 11.22 -10.08
C PHE A 217 -6.52 10.32 -9.75
N ILE A 218 -6.34 9.96 -8.46
CA ILE A 218 -5.25 9.07 -8.02
C ILE A 218 -5.31 7.72 -8.73
N THR A 219 -6.51 7.13 -8.86
CA THR A 219 -6.66 5.83 -9.54
C THR A 219 -6.33 5.86 -11.03
N LYS A 220 -6.29 7.04 -11.63
CA LYS A 220 -5.95 7.26 -13.05
C LYS A 220 -4.52 7.76 -13.26
N LEU A 221 -3.73 7.91 -12.20
CA LEU A 221 -2.30 8.20 -12.34
C LEU A 221 -1.63 7.12 -13.20
N PRO A 222 -0.69 7.48 -14.06
CA PRO A 222 -0.03 6.53 -14.96
C PRO A 222 0.57 5.33 -14.21
N GLY A 223 0.16 4.13 -14.60
CA GLY A 223 0.63 2.88 -14.01
C GLY A 223 0.04 2.52 -12.64
N TYR A 224 -0.69 3.43 -11.96
CA TYR A 224 -1.24 3.19 -10.63
C TYR A 224 -2.23 2.03 -10.60
N LYS A 225 -3.21 2.05 -11.52
CA LYS A 225 -4.25 1.01 -11.61
C LYS A 225 -3.67 -0.35 -11.95
N GLU A 226 -2.74 -0.40 -12.91
CA GLU A 226 -2.08 -1.63 -13.35
C GLU A 226 -1.24 -2.24 -12.23
N GLN A 227 -0.47 -1.41 -11.51
CA GLN A 227 0.32 -1.81 -10.36
C GLN A 227 -0.57 -2.35 -9.23
N ASN A 228 -1.64 -1.63 -8.88
CA ASN A 228 -2.58 -2.04 -7.84
C ASN A 228 -3.23 -3.39 -8.19
N LEU A 229 -3.68 -3.54 -9.45
CA LEU A 229 -4.28 -4.78 -9.92
C LEU A 229 -3.30 -5.96 -9.80
N THR A 230 -2.07 -5.78 -10.27
CA THR A 230 -1.02 -6.81 -10.21
C THR A 230 -0.74 -7.23 -8.78
N LEU A 231 -0.55 -6.28 -7.86
CA LEU A 231 -0.28 -6.58 -6.45
C LEU A 231 -1.48 -7.26 -5.78
N THR A 232 -2.70 -6.82 -6.10
CA THR A 232 -3.92 -7.46 -5.61
C THR A 232 -4.04 -8.90 -6.09
N PHE A 233 -3.76 -9.17 -7.38
CA PHE A 233 -3.72 -10.54 -7.91
C PHE A 233 -2.71 -11.41 -7.15
N MET A 234 -1.50 -10.91 -6.91
CA MET A 234 -0.48 -11.67 -6.15
C MET A 234 -0.99 -12.04 -4.75
N ILE A 235 -1.64 -11.12 -4.05
CA ILE A 235 -2.23 -11.38 -2.73
C ILE A 235 -3.35 -12.43 -2.82
N VAL A 236 -4.25 -12.33 -3.80
CA VAL A 236 -5.33 -13.31 -4.02
C VAL A 236 -4.76 -14.69 -4.31
N PHE A 237 -3.71 -14.78 -5.15
CA PHE A 237 -3.04 -16.07 -5.40
C PHE A 237 -2.40 -16.65 -4.15
N LEU A 238 -1.83 -15.85 -3.26
CA LEU A 238 -1.30 -16.34 -1.98
C LEU A 238 -2.40 -16.92 -1.10
N PHE A 239 -3.59 -16.32 -1.06
CA PHE A 239 -4.74 -16.90 -0.37
C PHE A 239 -5.17 -18.23 -1.00
N ALA A 240 -5.23 -18.33 -2.32
CA ALA A 240 -5.59 -19.56 -3.02
C ALA A 240 -4.57 -20.69 -2.75
N ILE A 241 -3.27 -20.37 -2.82
CA ILE A 241 -2.19 -21.31 -2.49
C ILE A 241 -2.30 -21.75 -1.02
N SER A 242 -2.57 -20.82 -0.10
CA SER A 242 -2.77 -21.13 1.31
C SER A 242 -3.90 -22.14 1.52
N ALA A 243 -5.07 -21.91 0.90
CA ALA A 243 -6.20 -22.83 0.96
C ALA A 243 -5.84 -24.24 0.48
N MET A 244 -5.14 -24.30 -0.67
CA MET A 244 -4.74 -25.56 -1.29
C MET A 244 -3.74 -26.32 -0.40
N VAL A 245 -2.71 -25.64 0.08
CA VAL A 245 -1.66 -26.25 0.93
C VAL A 245 -2.27 -26.80 2.22
N ILE A 246 -3.07 -26.00 2.92
CA ILE A 246 -3.74 -26.42 4.15
C ILE A 246 -4.68 -27.60 3.88
N GLY A 247 -5.47 -27.51 2.82
CA GLY A 247 -6.38 -28.56 2.40
C GLY A 247 -5.68 -29.90 2.16
N ILE A 248 -4.58 -29.89 1.40
CA ILE A 248 -3.78 -31.09 1.09
C ILE A 248 -3.17 -31.67 2.37
N PHE A 249 -2.53 -30.88 3.21
CA PHE A 249 -1.91 -31.37 4.44
C PHE A 249 -2.93 -32.00 5.38
N LEU A 250 -4.06 -31.33 5.61
CA LEU A 250 -5.12 -31.87 6.48
C LEU A 250 -5.76 -33.12 5.89
N TYR A 251 -5.92 -33.17 4.58
CA TYR A 251 -6.42 -34.38 3.89
C TYR A 251 -5.48 -35.58 4.10
N ILE A 252 -4.17 -35.37 3.92
CA ILE A 252 -3.18 -36.45 4.15
C ILE A 252 -3.18 -36.91 5.59
N ILE A 253 -3.24 -36.02 6.58
CA ILE A 253 -3.32 -36.37 8.00
C ILE A 253 -4.60 -37.16 8.27
N THR A 254 -5.73 -36.76 7.70
CA THR A 254 -7.01 -37.44 7.86
C THR A 254 -6.97 -38.84 7.27
N LEU A 255 -6.35 -39.01 6.09
CA LEU A 255 -6.16 -40.35 5.49
C LEU A 255 -5.31 -41.27 6.37
N GLN A 256 -4.21 -40.77 6.94
CA GLN A 256 -3.37 -41.55 7.87
C GLN A 256 -4.11 -41.99 9.13
N LYS A 257 -5.18 -41.29 9.51
CA LYS A 257 -6.02 -41.60 10.68
C LYS A 257 -7.28 -42.40 10.33
N LYS A 258 -7.43 -42.84 9.08
CA LYS A 258 -8.62 -43.55 8.62
C LYS A 258 -9.00 -44.71 9.53
N ASN A 259 -8.01 -45.54 9.92
CA ASN A 259 -8.24 -46.68 10.80
C ASN A 259 -8.68 -46.24 12.22
N LEU A 260 -8.04 -45.23 12.78
CA LEU A 260 -8.44 -44.66 14.07
C LEU A 260 -9.88 -44.12 14.02
N PHE A 261 -10.26 -43.43 12.97
CA PHE A 261 -11.61 -42.91 12.80
C PHE A 261 -12.63 -44.05 12.61
N GLY A 262 -12.27 -45.15 11.95
CA GLY A 262 -13.11 -46.34 11.85
C GLY A 262 -13.43 -46.94 13.22
N VAL A 263 -12.41 -47.15 14.06
CA VAL A 263 -12.58 -47.66 15.43
C VAL A 263 -13.44 -46.71 16.28
N LEU A 264 -13.19 -45.42 16.24
CA LEU A 264 -13.97 -44.42 16.98
C LEU A 264 -15.45 -44.39 16.55
N LYS A 265 -15.72 -44.55 15.26
CA LYS A 265 -17.10 -44.66 14.74
C LYS A 265 -17.78 -45.96 15.20
N ALA A 266 -17.06 -47.07 15.25
CA ALA A 266 -17.59 -48.33 15.79
C ALA A 266 -17.94 -48.23 17.28
N GLN A 267 -17.24 -47.35 18.02
CA GLN A 267 -17.54 -47.00 19.40
C GLN A 267 -18.69 -46.00 19.55
N GLY A 268 -19.36 -45.60 18.46
CA GLY A 268 -20.50 -44.70 18.47
C GLY A 268 -20.17 -43.20 18.35
N ILE A 269 -18.90 -42.83 18.10
CA ILE A 269 -18.51 -41.42 17.91
C ILE A 269 -19.06 -40.92 16.57
N THR A 270 -19.79 -39.79 16.59
CA THR A 270 -20.45 -39.22 15.42
C THR A 270 -19.48 -38.57 14.44
N ASN A 271 -19.83 -38.56 13.15
CA ASN A 271 -19.09 -37.84 12.12
C ASN A 271 -18.92 -36.36 12.45
N GLY A 272 -19.96 -35.74 13.07
CA GLY A 272 -19.93 -34.33 13.48
C GLY A 272 -18.89 -34.04 14.54
N PHE A 273 -18.67 -34.95 15.49
CA PHE A 273 -17.64 -34.82 16.52
C PHE A 273 -16.22 -34.87 15.90
N LEU A 274 -15.98 -35.86 15.02
CA LEU A 274 -14.70 -36.00 14.32
C LEU A 274 -14.41 -34.75 13.41
N ALA A 275 -15.42 -34.33 12.66
CA ALA A 275 -15.31 -33.11 11.84
C ALA A 275 -14.97 -31.86 12.67
N ARG A 276 -15.66 -31.68 13.81
CA ARG A 276 -15.38 -30.56 14.73
C ARG A 276 -13.97 -30.63 15.32
N SER A 277 -13.46 -31.84 15.58
CA SER A 277 -12.08 -32.03 16.04
C SER A 277 -11.05 -31.55 14.97
N VAL A 278 -11.22 -31.95 13.71
CA VAL A 278 -10.35 -31.54 12.61
C VAL A 278 -10.44 -30.02 12.37
N MET A 279 -11.65 -29.46 12.39
CA MET A 279 -11.83 -28.02 12.27
C MET A 279 -11.15 -27.26 13.42
N SER A 280 -11.25 -27.76 14.66
CA SER A 280 -10.53 -27.13 15.80
C SER A 280 -9.02 -27.18 15.63
N GLN A 281 -8.46 -28.28 15.11
CA GLN A 281 -7.04 -28.39 14.79
C GLN A 281 -6.65 -27.34 13.74
N THR A 282 -7.44 -27.19 12.67
CA THR A 282 -7.21 -26.19 11.62
C THR A 282 -7.16 -24.78 12.18
N ILE A 283 -8.14 -24.42 13.02
CA ILE A 283 -8.22 -23.09 13.62
C ILE A 283 -6.99 -22.81 14.49
N ILE A 284 -6.59 -23.77 15.35
CA ILE A 284 -5.42 -23.62 16.22
C ILE A 284 -4.14 -23.42 15.38
N ILE A 285 -3.94 -24.26 14.36
CA ILE A 285 -2.78 -24.19 13.48
C ILE A 285 -2.75 -22.86 12.71
N ALA A 286 -3.91 -22.44 12.17
CA ALA A 286 -4.03 -21.19 11.43
C ALA A 286 -3.76 -19.99 12.34
N LEU A 287 -4.29 -19.96 13.56
CA LEU A 287 -4.04 -18.90 14.54
C LEU A 287 -2.56 -18.80 14.89
N ILE A 288 -1.93 -19.92 15.25
CA ILE A 288 -0.50 -19.94 15.62
C ILE A 288 0.35 -19.47 14.44
N GLY A 289 0.13 -20.03 13.24
CA GLY A 289 0.86 -19.67 12.04
C GLY A 289 0.72 -18.19 11.68
N THR A 290 -0.50 -17.68 11.73
CA THR A 290 -0.81 -16.28 11.41
C THR A 290 -0.20 -15.31 12.41
N ILE A 291 -0.31 -15.59 13.73
CA ILE A 291 0.25 -14.71 14.77
C ILE A 291 1.78 -14.65 14.67
N ILE A 292 2.44 -15.81 14.50
CA ILE A 292 3.90 -15.84 14.37
C ILE A 292 4.33 -15.16 13.06
N GLY A 293 3.66 -15.44 11.94
CA GLY A 293 3.93 -14.79 10.66
C GLY A 293 3.78 -13.27 10.72
N PHE A 294 2.72 -12.78 11.39
CA PHE A 294 2.54 -11.35 11.66
C PHE A 294 3.70 -10.78 12.48
N GLY A 295 4.05 -11.44 13.57
CA GLY A 295 5.18 -11.00 14.43
C GLY A 295 6.50 -10.94 13.66
N LEU A 296 6.79 -11.95 12.82
CA LEU A 296 7.98 -11.97 11.95
C LEU A 296 7.94 -10.81 10.93
N THR A 297 6.78 -10.50 10.36
CA THR A 297 6.65 -9.39 9.42
C THR A 297 6.96 -8.05 10.07
N VAL A 298 6.38 -7.80 11.24
CA VAL A 298 6.65 -6.56 12.00
C VAL A 298 8.13 -6.48 12.37
N LEU A 299 8.71 -7.59 12.84
CA LEU A 299 10.12 -7.65 13.17
C LEU A 299 11.01 -7.37 11.95
N THR A 300 10.72 -7.97 10.80
CA THR A 300 11.43 -7.70 9.55
C THR A 300 11.36 -6.23 9.18
N GLY A 301 10.18 -5.61 9.30
CA GLY A 301 9.97 -4.19 8.99
C GLY A 301 10.85 -3.24 9.82
N THR A 302 11.20 -3.62 11.06
CA THR A 302 12.10 -2.80 11.90
C THR A 302 13.57 -2.85 11.47
N PHE A 303 13.97 -3.89 10.73
CA PHE A 303 15.35 -4.06 10.24
C PHE A 303 15.53 -3.63 8.79
N LEU A 304 14.44 -3.42 8.05
CA LEU A 304 14.55 -3.02 6.65
C LEU A 304 14.99 -1.56 6.52
N PRO A 305 15.91 -1.26 5.58
CA PRO A 305 16.28 0.11 5.26
C PRO A 305 15.07 0.91 4.77
N GLU A 306 15.02 2.20 5.08
CA GLU A 306 13.95 3.12 4.63
C GLU A 306 13.81 3.23 3.10
N ILE A 307 14.82 2.80 2.34
CA ILE A 307 14.76 2.73 0.88
C ILE A 307 13.78 1.66 0.37
N VAL A 308 13.45 0.65 1.20
CA VAL A 308 12.46 -0.37 0.86
C VAL A 308 11.08 0.19 1.20
N PRO A 309 10.20 0.40 0.20
CA PRO A 309 8.92 1.04 0.41
C PRO A 309 7.92 0.08 1.06
N ILE A 310 8.08 -0.20 2.33
CA ILE A 310 7.11 -0.98 3.11
C ILE A 310 6.35 -0.05 4.03
N LYS A 311 5.03 -0.09 3.94
CA LYS A 311 4.12 0.63 4.82
C LYS A 311 3.06 -0.32 5.35
N PHE A 312 3.11 -0.58 6.66
CA PHE A 312 2.14 -1.47 7.29
C PHE A 312 0.84 -0.73 7.58
N ASP A 313 -0.23 -1.20 6.97
CA ASP A 313 -1.59 -0.88 7.40
C ASP A 313 -2.09 -2.03 8.29
N TYR A 314 -2.04 -1.81 9.59
CA TYR A 314 -2.42 -2.83 10.58
C TYR A 314 -3.88 -3.27 10.46
N LEU A 315 -4.78 -2.39 10.00
CA LEU A 315 -6.19 -2.76 9.79
C LEU A 315 -6.33 -3.75 8.62
N THR A 316 -5.70 -3.45 7.49
CA THR A 316 -5.66 -4.34 6.33
C THR A 316 -4.98 -5.68 6.67
N MET A 317 -3.88 -5.65 7.42
CA MET A 317 -3.20 -6.87 7.88
C MET A 317 -4.10 -7.72 8.79
N LEU A 318 -4.87 -7.10 9.69
CA LEU A 318 -5.84 -7.81 10.53
C LEU A 318 -6.95 -8.43 9.69
N LEU A 319 -7.48 -7.72 8.71
CA LEU A 319 -8.46 -8.26 7.77
C LEU A 319 -7.89 -9.47 7.00
N TYR A 320 -6.66 -9.37 6.52
CA TYR A 320 -6.00 -10.50 5.83
C TYR A 320 -5.74 -11.68 6.76
N ALA A 321 -5.43 -11.45 8.04
CA ALA A 321 -5.31 -12.51 9.04
C ALA A 321 -6.64 -13.27 9.21
N ILE A 322 -7.75 -12.54 9.29
CA ILE A 322 -9.10 -13.13 9.40
C ILE A 322 -9.44 -13.94 8.13
N VAL A 323 -9.19 -13.36 6.95
CA VAL A 323 -9.41 -14.02 5.66
C VAL A 323 -8.56 -15.29 5.56
N LEU A 324 -7.29 -15.26 5.99
CA LEU A 324 -6.42 -16.44 5.99
C LEU A 324 -6.99 -17.57 6.85
N ILE A 325 -7.50 -17.25 8.04
CA ILE A 325 -8.13 -18.25 8.93
C ILE A 325 -9.39 -18.83 8.28
N ILE A 326 -10.23 -17.99 7.67
CA ILE A 326 -11.44 -18.44 6.96
C ILE A 326 -11.06 -19.37 5.80
N VAL A 327 -10.08 -18.97 5.00
CA VAL A 327 -9.56 -19.75 3.87
C VAL A 327 -8.98 -21.09 4.34
N ALA A 328 -8.26 -21.09 5.49
CA ALA A 328 -7.77 -22.33 6.11
C ALA A 328 -8.92 -23.28 6.49
N ILE A 329 -9.99 -22.74 7.07
CA ILE A 329 -11.18 -23.53 7.41
C ILE A 329 -11.84 -24.10 6.15
N LEU A 330 -11.99 -23.29 5.10
CA LEU A 330 -12.54 -23.74 3.81
C LEU A 330 -11.67 -24.83 3.18
N GLY A 331 -10.36 -24.70 3.19
CA GLY A 331 -9.42 -25.72 2.74
C GLY A 331 -9.58 -27.04 3.51
N SER A 332 -9.87 -26.98 4.82
CA SER A 332 -10.08 -28.15 5.66
C SER A 332 -11.36 -28.94 5.36
N LEU A 333 -12.34 -28.34 4.66
CA LEU A 333 -13.60 -29.01 4.32
C LEU A 333 -13.38 -30.28 3.48
N PHE A 334 -12.38 -30.29 2.59
CA PHE A 334 -12.02 -31.51 1.84
C PHE A 334 -11.61 -32.64 2.75
N SER A 335 -10.88 -32.36 3.82
CA SER A 335 -10.51 -33.31 4.86
C SER A 335 -11.74 -33.84 5.62
N VAL A 336 -12.66 -32.95 5.99
CA VAL A 336 -13.92 -33.32 6.69
C VAL A 336 -14.81 -34.21 5.83
N LEU A 337 -14.93 -33.94 4.53
CA LEU A 337 -15.68 -34.78 3.60
C LEU A 337 -15.10 -36.17 3.49
N SER A 338 -13.79 -36.31 3.57
CA SER A 338 -13.11 -37.61 3.57
C SER A 338 -13.45 -38.47 4.81
N ILE A 339 -13.64 -37.86 5.99
CA ILE A 339 -14.05 -38.53 7.22
C ILE A 339 -15.41 -39.19 7.06
N ARG A 340 -16.36 -38.57 6.37
CA ARG A 340 -17.70 -39.12 6.14
C ARG A 340 -17.66 -40.44 5.38
N LYS A 341 -16.71 -40.63 4.47
CA LYS A 341 -16.55 -41.82 3.62
C LYS A 341 -15.88 -43.03 4.35
N VAL A 342 -15.44 -42.86 5.59
CA VAL A 342 -14.83 -43.97 6.37
C VAL A 342 -15.92 -44.89 6.88
N GLU A 343 -15.94 -46.16 6.38
CA GLU A 343 -16.85 -47.21 6.80
C GLU A 343 -16.22 -48.01 7.95
N PRO A 344 -16.86 -48.13 9.13
CA PRO A 344 -16.31 -48.85 10.27
C PRO A 344 -16.04 -50.34 9.98
N LEU A 345 -16.93 -50.98 9.21
CA LEU A 345 -16.84 -52.43 8.90
C LEU A 345 -15.61 -52.78 8.06
N LYS A 346 -15.14 -51.91 7.20
CA LYS A 346 -13.94 -52.12 6.35
C LYS A 346 -12.61 -51.90 7.09
N VAL A 347 -12.66 -51.42 8.32
CA VAL A 347 -11.48 -51.12 9.13
C VAL A 347 -11.25 -52.13 10.23
N ILE A 348 -12.29 -52.85 10.64
CA ILE A 348 -12.26 -53.83 11.73
C ILE A 348 -12.24 -55.28 11.19
N GLY A 349 -12.68 -55.52 9.96
CA GLY A 349 -12.54 -56.78 9.22
C GLY A 349 -11.38 -56.69 8.28
#